data_10f7585607b81535ce07dbe7f8a9b5ad
#
_entry.id   10f7585607b81535ce07dbe7f8a9b5ad
#
_cell.length_a   1.000
_cell.length_b   1.000
_cell.length_c   1.000
_cell.angle_alpha   90.00
_cell.angle_beta   90.00
_cell.angle_gamma   90.00
#
_symmetry.space_group_name_H-M   'P 1'
#
loop_
_entity.id
_entity.type
_entity.pdbx_description
1 polymer ?
#
loop_
_entity_poly.entity_id
_entity_poly.type
_entity_poly.pdbx_seq_one_letter_code
_entity_poly.pdbx_strand_id
1 'polypeptide(L)'
;MIEYLIVRTIGLRLHLLSPDDYERLIKGEVELEDLPEYRSLVTAKAEEARLRAVHTKFVERASLLLKVCDSHAPFVRAFLDRLEVENVRARLRGVLSGADPPYYYPYSHFIDLEALVRARSLDQVMRLLRGTPYEVRVRRGAPAGVLEMALDSAYFAYYRKEARRSGLKCLVPLIDREALARLLYWTLRLGELVVVGERRLLRGFEPASLSVRLRPPLLDRLARFFRLDAEQLRRMERHGEVSRAVRVAEERVADAARRSFLRERYAPIAVYYYLLLCYNEMRNLERILLGKMLGLRPELVRGAVLMVPL
;
A
#
# COMPACT_ATOMS: atom_id res chain seq x y z
N MET A 1 28.48 -7.32 5.18
CA MET A 1 27.29 -6.44 5.31
C MET A 1 26.04 -6.99 4.61
N ILE A 2 26.15 -7.45 3.34
CA ILE A 2 24.99 -8.01 2.58
C ILE A 2 24.41 -9.26 3.24
N GLU A 3 25.23 -10.20 3.65
CA GLU A 3 24.80 -11.44 4.34
C GLU A 3 24.09 -11.13 5.67
N TYR A 4 24.57 -10.15 6.41
CA TYR A 4 23.94 -9.70 7.65
C TYR A 4 22.51 -9.22 7.42
N LEU A 5 22.24 -8.44 6.37
CA LEU A 5 20.89 -7.97 6.05
C LEU A 5 19.94 -9.12 5.70
N ILE A 6 20.42 -10.13 4.97
CA ILE A 6 19.61 -11.32 4.64
C ILE A 6 19.25 -12.06 5.94
N VAL A 7 20.24 -12.39 6.76
CA VAL A 7 20.03 -13.10 8.03
C VAL A 7 19.10 -12.31 8.95
N ARG A 8 19.33 -10.99 9.05
CA ARG A 8 18.50 -10.09 9.87
C ARG A 8 17.05 -10.06 9.39
N THR A 9 16.81 -9.91 8.10
CA THR A 9 15.44 -9.89 7.56
C THR A 9 14.74 -11.24 7.68
N ILE A 10 15.45 -12.35 7.56
CA ILE A 10 14.91 -13.69 7.82
C ILE A 10 14.50 -13.82 9.30
N GLY A 11 15.38 -13.41 10.23
CA GLY A 11 15.05 -13.43 11.67
C GLY A 11 13.86 -12.55 12.02
N LEU A 12 13.80 -11.33 11.45
CA LEU A 12 12.66 -10.42 11.67
C LEU A 12 11.34 -10.96 11.13
N ARG A 13 11.34 -11.80 10.09
CA ARG A 13 10.11 -12.44 9.57
C ARG A 13 9.46 -13.39 10.57
N LEU A 14 10.24 -14.01 11.47
CA LEU A 14 9.71 -14.90 12.51
C LEU A 14 8.81 -14.18 13.52
N HIS A 15 8.86 -12.84 13.53
CA HIS A 15 8.01 -11.99 14.36
C HIS A 15 6.78 -11.45 13.63
N LEU A 16 6.49 -11.94 12.44
CA LEU A 16 5.26 -11.63 11.71
C LEU A 16 4.17 -12.63 12.08
N LEU A 17 2.92 -12.18 12.01
CA LEU A 17 1.77 -13.00 12.31
C LEU A 17 1.60 -14.12 11.28
N SER A 18 1.30 -15.30 11.78
CA SER A 18 0.96 -16.46 10.96
C SER A 18 -0.47 -16.39 10.43
N PRO A 19 -0.83 -17.16 9.40
CA PRO A 19 -2.22 -17.31 8.97
C PRO A 19 -3.16 -17.74 10.10
N ASP A 20 -2.68 -18.57 11.04
CA ASP A 20 -3.47 -19.03 12.20
C ASP A 20 -3.79 -17.89 13.17
N ASP A 21 -2.83 -16.97 13.39
CA ASP A 21 -3.06 -15.79 14.22
C ASP A 21 -4.17 -14.90 13.62
N TYR A 22 -4.19 -14.71 12.30
CA TYR A 22 -5.29 -13.98 11.65
C TYR A 22 -6.62 -14.69 11.82
N GLU A 23 -6.68 -16.02 11.66
CA GLU A 23 -7.93 -16.78 11.85
C GLU A 23 -8.47 -16.65 13.27
N ARG A 24 -7.59 -16.74 14.29
CA ARG A 24 -7.97 -16.58 15.69
C ARG A 24 -8.47 -15.16 16.00
N LEU A 25 -7.82 -14.13 15.42
CA LEU A 25 -8.27 -12.74 15.52
C LEU A 25 -9.65 -12.55 14.85
N ILE A 26 -9.85 -13.09 13.64
CA ILE A 26 -11.12 -12.98 12.90
C ILE A 26 -12.27 -13.63 13.67
N LYS A 27 -12.02 -14.79 14.30
CA LYS A 27 -13.01 -15.50 15.10
C LYS A 27 -13.25 -14.85 16.48
N GLY A 28 -12.40 -13.92 16.90
CA GLY A 28 -12.46 -13.33 18.24
C GLY A 28 -11.99 -14.28 19.35
N GLU A 29 -11.20 -15.30 19.01
CA GLU A 29 -10.58 -16.22 19.98
C GLU A 29 -9.43 -15.54 20.74
N VAL A 30 -8.82 -14.53 20.15
CA VAL A 30 -7.78 -13.68 20.73
C VAL A 30 -8.02 -12.23 20.33
N GLU A 31 -7.56 -11.32 21.16
CA GLU A 31 -7.50 -9.88 20.84
C GLU A 31 -6.06 -9.47 20.47
N LEU A 32 -5.91 -8.26 19.91
CA LEU A 32 -4.60 -7.79 19.44
C LEU A 32 -3.55 -7.75 20.57
N GLU A 33 -3.96 -7.34 21.77
CA GLU A 33 -3.13 -7.27 22.96
C GLU A 33 -2.69 -8.63 23.51
N ASP A 34 -3.33 -9.71 23.11
CA ASP A 34 -2.91 -11.07 23.49
C ASP A 34 -1.71 -11.53 22.66
N LEU A 35 -1.48 -10.91 21.52
CA LEU A 35 -0.35 -11.21 20.65
C LEU A 35 0.94 -10.57 21.20
N PRO A 36 2.03 -11.34 21.39
CA PRO A 36 3.28 -10.84 22.01
C PRO A 36 3.82 -9.59 21.34
N GLU A 37 3.72 -9.50 20.00
CA GLU A 37 4.25 -8.42 19.19
C GLU A 37 3.50 -7.08 19.36
N TYR A 38 2.27 -7.11 19.87
CA TYR A 38 1.39 -5.95 20.00
C TYR A 38 1.07 -5.59 21.46
N ARG A 39 1.32 -6.50 22.40
CA ARG A 39 0.96 -6.34 23.83
C ARG A 39 1.45 -5.03 24.44
N SER A 40 2.68 -4.63 24.15
CA SER A 40 3.25 -3.40 24.72
C SER A 40 2.79 -2.11 24.02
N LEU A 41 2.19 -2.21 22.84
CA LEU A 41 1.78 -1.06 22.03
C LEU A 41 0.29 -0.71 22.22
N VAL A 42 -0.52 -1.68 22.64
CA VAL A 42 -1.94 -1.43 22.92
C VAL A 42 -2.07 -0.82 24.32
N THR A 43 -2.31 0.48 24.36
CA THR A 43 -2.40 1.25 25.63
C THR A 43 -3.81 1.30 26.21
N ALA A 44 -4.83 0.95 25.44
CA ALA A 44 -6.22 0.91 25.84
C ALA A 44 -7.00 -0.10 24.98
N LYS A 45 -8.11 -0.61 25.51
CA LYS A 45 -8.99 -1.57 24.80
C LYS A 45 -9.85 -0.92 23.71
N ALA A 46 -9.69 0.39 23.45
CA ALA A 46 -10.37 1.09 22.37
C ALA A 46 -9.81 0.70 21.01
N GLU A 47 -10.68 0.55 20.00
CA GLU A 47 -10.29 0.15 18.66
C GLU A 47 -9.33 1.14 17.99
N GLU A 48 -9.45 2.44 18.28
CA GLU A 48 -8.53 3.46 17.81
C GLU A 48 -7.11 3.27 18.36
N ALA A 49 -7.00 2.83 19.63
CA ALA A 49 -5.71 2.52 20.25
C ALA A 49 -5.07 1.27 19.60
N ARG A 50 -5.88 0.24 19.30
CA ARG A 50 -5.44 -0.96 18.56
C ARG A 50 -4.97 -0.61 17.15
N LEU A 51 -5.72 0.19 16.40
CA LEU A 51 -5.31 0.69 15.07
C LEU A 51 -4.00 1.47 15.14
N ARG A 52 -3.87 2.35 16.12
CA ARG A 52 -2.62 3.11 16.35
C ARG A 52 -1.45 2.18 16.64
N ALA A 53 -1.63 1.15 17.46
CA ALA A 53 -0.59 0.15 17.76
C ALA A 53 -0.13 -0.58 16.50
N VAL A 54 -1.07 -0.98 15.63
CA VAL A 54 -0.79 -1.62 14.34
C VAL A 54 0.06 -0.71 13.44
N HIS A 55 -0.32 0.55 13.31
CA HIS A 55 0.42 1.51 12.47
C HIS A 55 1.81 1.80 13.05
N THR A 56 1.91 2.00 14.37
CA THR A 56 3.18 2.24 15.06
C THR A 56 4.13 1.06 14.87
N LYS A 57 3.64 -0.17 15.02
CA LYS A 57 4.45 -1.39 14.83
C LYS A 57 5.04 -1.48 13.42
N PHE A 58 4.27 -1.15 12.39
CA PHE A 58 4.78 -1.13 11.03
C PHE A 58 5.90 -0.10 10.84
N VAL A 59 5.70 1.14 11.33
CA VAL A 59 6.71 2.20 11.26
C VAL A 59 7.96 1.82 12.03
N GLU A 60 7.85 1.23 13.23
CA GLU A 60 8.99 0.75 14.02
C GLU A 60 9.81 -0.31 13.27
N ARG A 61 9.14 -1.34 12.71
CA ARG A 61 9.79 -2.41 11.93
C ARG A 61 10.56 -1.88 10.72
N ALA A 62 9.96 -0.96 9.96
CA ALA A 62 10.63 -0.33 8.84
C ALA A 62 11.77 0.60 9.28
N SER A 63 11.61 1.31 10.41
CA SER A 63 12.64 2.17 10.98
C SER A 63 13.85 1.38 11.49
N LEU A 64 13.67 0.13 11.95
CA LEU A 64 14.79 -0.74 12.26
C LEU A 64 15.67 -1.03 11.03
N LEU A 65 15.06 -1.16 9.85
CA LEU A 65 15.80 -1.34 8.61
C LEU A 65 16.56 -0.08 8.21
N LEU A 66 16.01 1.12 8.46
CA LEU A 66 16.70 2.38 8.18
C LEU A 66 18.04 2.50 8.97
N LYS A 67 18.09 1.93 10.17
CA LYS A 67 19.31 1.94 11.00
C LYS A 67 20.42 1.03 10.48
N VAL A 68 20.09 0.04 9.65
CA VAL A 68 21.05 -0.98 9.18
C VAL A 68 21.26 -0.98 7.67
N CYS A 69 20.51 -0.18 6.94
CA CYS A 69 20.50 -0.13 5.46
C CYS A 69 21.02 1.21 4.93
N ASP A 70 22.13 1.76 5.41
CA ASP A 70 22.63 3.09 5.09
C ASP A 70 22.53 3.46 3.60
N SER A 71 23.12 2.64 2.72
CA SER A 71 23.10 2.88 1.27
C SER A 71 21.72 2.75 0.62
N HIS A 72 20.79 2.06 1.29
CA HIS A 72 19.44 1.78 0.78
C HIS A 72 18.35 2.53 1.57
N ALA A 73 18.74 3.35 2.54
CA ALA A 73 17.83 4.14 3.35
C ALA A 73 16.84 4.99 2.53
N PRO A 74 17.24 5.66 1.43
CA PRO A 74 16.30 6.40 0.59
C PRO A 74 15.19 5.52 0.01
N PHE A 75 15.51 4.29 -0.38
CA PHE A 75 14.54 3.32 -0.87
C PHE A 75 13.57 2.88 0.24
N VAL A 76 14.06 2.59 1.45
CA VAL A 76 13.22 2.19 2.60
C VAL A 76 12.31 3.35 3.01
N ARG A 77 12.82 4.59 3.00
CA ARG A 77 11.99 5.79 3.22
C ARG A 77 10.91 5.93 2.16
N ALA A 78 11.26 5.80 0.88
CA ALA A 78 10.27 5.85 -0.20
C ALA A 78 9.20 4.74 -0.08
N PHE A 79 9.55 3.58 0.49
CA PHE A 79 8.56 2.56 0.84
C PHE A 79 7.62 3.04 1.96
N LEU A 80 8.13 3.67 3.01
CA LEU A 80 7.33 4.23 4.12
C LEU A 80 6.47 5.42 3.68
N ASP A 81 6.94 6.20 2.71
CA ASP A 81 6.24 7.38 2.20
C ASP A 81 4.85 7.06 1.62
N ARG A 82 4.54 5.76 1.38
CA ARG A 82 3.17 5.32 1.09
C ARG A 82 2.17 5.70 2.18
N LEU A 83 2.61 5.71 3.45
CA LEU A 83 1.76 6.11 4.58
C LEU A 83 1.46 7.61 4.56
N GLU A 84 2.44 8.42 4.18
CA GLU A 84 2.24 9.86 4.01
C GLU A 84 1.26 10.15 2.85
N VAL A 85 1.38 9.42 1.73
CA VAL A 85 0.41 9.50 0.63
C VAL A 85 -0.99 9.07 1.06
N GLU A 86 -1.12 8.03 1.90
CA GLU A 86 -2.42 7.64 2.49
C GLU A 86 -2.98 8.73 3.41
N ASN A 87 -2.13 9.40 4.22
CA ASN A 87 -2.53 10.53 5.05
C ASN A 87 -3.08 11.69 4.19
N VAL A 88 -2.38 12.03 3.09
CA VAL A 88 -2.86 13.04 2.13
C VAL A 88 -4.21 12.63 1.53
N ARG A 89 -4.35 11.38 1.12
CA ARG A 89 -5.62 10.85 0.59
C ARG A 89 -6.76 10.93 1.61
N ALA A 90 -6.48 10.54 2.85
CA ALA A 90 -7.46 10.62 3.93
C ALA A 90 -7.92 12.07 4.13
N ARG A 91 -6.97 13.03 4.14
CA ARG A 91 -7.31 14.45 4.27
C ARG A 91 -8.06 15.00 3.07
N LEU A 92 -7.69 14.64 1.84
CA LEU A 92 -8.43 15.01 0.62
C LEU A 92 -9.88 14.56 0.70
N ARG A 93 -10.12 13.30 1.07
CA ARG A 93 -11.49 12.79 1.27
C ARG A 93 -12.23 13.57 2.34
N GLY A 94 -11.59 13.82 3.49
CA GLY A 94 -12.18 14.58 4.59
C GLY A 94 -12.61 15.98 4.17
N VAL A 95 -11.74 16.70 3.47
CA VAL A 95 -12.05 18.06 2.95
C VAL A 95 -13.17 18.04 1.92
N LEU A 96 -13.23 17.02 1.06
CA LEU A 96 -14.25 16.93 0.00
C LEU A 96 -15.60 16.41 0.52
N SER A 97 -15.60 15.57 1.56
CA SER A 97 -16.83 15.02 2.16
C SER A 97 -17.36 15.85 3.34
N GLY A 98 -16.54 16.76 3.89
CA GLY A 98 -16.84 17.49 5.11
C GLY A 98 -16.70 16.68 6.42
N ALA A 99 -16.19 15.44 6.35
CA ALA A 99 -16.00 14.55 7.49
C ALA A 99 -14.51 14.31 7.75
N ASP A 100 -14.06 14.48 8.99
CA ASP A 100 -12.66 14.19 9.32
C ASP A 100 -12.38 12.68 9.21
N PRO A 101 -11.16 12.30 8.72
CA PRO A 101 -10.75 10.90 8.66
C PRO A 101 -10.70 10.28 10.06
N PRO A 102 -11.02 8.98 10.21
CA PRO A 102 -11.02 8.31 11.51
C PRO A 102 -9.63 8.22 12.14
N TYR A 103 -8.58 8.21 11.34
CA TYR A 103 -7.19 8.17 11.79
C TYR A 103 -6.24 8.68 10.73
N TYR A 104 -4.99 8.95 11.17
CA TYR A 104 -3.83 9.20 10.34
C TYR A 104 -2.71 8.24 10.76
N TYR A 105 -1.89 7.81 9.77
CA TYR A 105 -0.70 7.03 10.06
C TYR A 105 0.35 7.89 10.77
N PRO A 106 1.08 7.36 11.77
CA PRO A 106 2.08 8.11 12.55
C PRO A 106 3.41 8.22 11.77
N TYR A 107 3.35 8.78 10.58
CA TYR A 107 4.51 8.94 9.70
C TYR A 107 4.37 10.21 8.87
N SER A 108 5.46 10.98 8.82
CA SER A 108 5.63 12.13 7.94
C SER A 108 7.09 12.27 7.53
N HIS A 109 7.32 12.71 6.30
CA HIS A 109 8.66 12.90 5.73
C HIS A 109 8.77 14.24 4.99
N PHE A 110 7.90 14.50 4.03
CA PHE A 110 7.88 15.72 3.23
C PHE A 110 6.80 16.69 3.69
N ILE A 111 5.75 16.20 4.34
CA ILE A 111 4.58 16.98 4.73
C ILE A 111 4.42 16.90 6.24
N ASP A 112 4.39 18.03 6.91
CA ASP A 112 4.08 18.07 8.33
C ASP A 112 2.66 17.56 8.57
N LEU A 113 2.54 16.51 9.39
CA LEU A 113 1.27 15.83 9.67
C LEU A 113 0.28 16.77 10.35
N GLU A 114 0.75 17.64 11.26
CA GLU A 114 -0.14 18.60 11.94
C GLU A 114 -0.69 19.63 10.96
N ALA A 115 0.15 20.16 10.07
CA ALA A 115 -0.28 21.08 9.02
C ALA A 115 -1.30 20.41 8.08
N LEU A 116 -1.09 19.12 7.75
CA LEU A 116 -2.02 18.35 6.95
C LEU A 116 -3.38 18.17 7.65
N VAL A 117 -3.38 17.82 8.93
CA VAL A 117 -4.61 17.66 9.73
C VAL A 117 -5.40 18.97 9.85
N ARG A 118 -4.68 20.11 9.96
CA ARG A 118 -5.30 21.45 10.05
C ARG A 118 -5.83 21.96 8.71
N ALA A 119 -5.44 21.41 7.57
CA ALA A 119 -5.90 21.85 6.26
C ALA A 119 -7.42 21.67 6.11
N ARG A 120 -8.16 22.73 5.84
CA ARG A 120 -9.65 22.74 5.75
C ARG A 120 -10.18 22.91 4.33
N SER A 121 -9.30 23.05 3.34
CA SER A 121 -9.68 23.19 1.94
C SER A 121 -8.75 22.43 1.02
N LEU A 122 -9.26 22.08 -0.18
CA LEU A 122 -8.46 21.44 -1.21
C LEU A 122 -7.20 22.25 -1.55
N ASP A 123 -7.34 23.58 -1.65
CA ASP A 123 -6.22 24.47 -1.96
C ASP A 123 -5.14 24.44 -0.87
N GLN A 124 -5.52 24.26 0.39
CA GLN A 124 -4.54 24.11 1.49
C GLN A 124 -3.79 22.79 1.36
N VAL A 125 -4.49 21.67 1.12
CA VAL A 125 -3.84 20.36 0.90
C VAL A 125 -2.92 20.42 -0.32
N MET A 126 -3.38 21.00 -1.44
CA MET A 126 -2.58 21.12 -2.65
C MET A 126 -1.34 22.03 -2.46
N ARG A 127 -1.41 23.02 -1.59
CA ARG A 127 -0.23 23.83 -1.22
C ARG A 127 0.83 23.03 -0.46
N LEU A 128 0.41 22.15 0.45
CA LEU A 128 1.34 21.28 1.20
C LEU A 128 2.06 20.28 0.28
N LEU A 129 1.46 19.93 -0.86
CA LEU A 129 2.09 19.03 -1.84
C LEU A 129 3.15 19.72 -2.71
N ARG A 130 3.18 21.04 -2.78
CA ARG A 130 4.14 21.78 -3.64
C ARG A 130 5.58 21.51 -3.23
N GLY A 131 6.41 21.19 -4.22
CA GLY A 131 7.83 20.90 -3.99
C GLY A 131 8.09 19.50 -3.39
N THR A 132 7.06 18.72 -3.07
CA THR A 132 7.22 17.33 -2.66
C THR A 132 7.28 16.41 -3.88
N PRO A 133 7.78 15.15 -3.73
CA PRO A 133 7.72 14.16 -4.81
C PRO A 133 6.29 13.80 -5.25
N TYR A 134 5.29 14.10 -4.43
CA TYR A 134 3.88 13.84 -4.71
C TYR A 134 3.14 15.05 -5.28
N GLU A 135 3.85 16.12 -5.67
CA GLU A 135 3.21 17.26 -6.32
C GLU A 135 2.46 16.79 -7.56
N VAL A 136 1.15 17.03 -7.57
CA VAL A 136 0.28 16.64 -8.67
C VAL A 136 -0.35 17.86 -9.31
N ARG A 137 -0.45 17.83 -10.63
CA ARG A 137 -1.13 18.86 -11.42
C ARG A 137 -2.32 18.23 -12.12
N VAL A 138 -3.50 18.51 -11.60
CA VAL A 138 -4.77 18.05 -12.15
C VAL A 138 -5.59 19.24 -12.62
N ARG A 139 -6.53 18.98 -13.52
CA ARG A 139 -7.46 20.00 -13.98
C ARG A 139 -8.32 20.50 -12.82
N ARG A 140 -8.60 21.80 -12.76
CA ARG A 140 -9.53 22.39 -11.77
C ARG A 140 -10.89 21.71 -11.88
N GLY A 141 -11.44 21.29 -10.75
CA GLY A 141 -12.71 20.54 -10.70
C GLY A 141 -12.59 19.04 -11.03
N ALA A 142 -11.36 18.49 -11.06
CA ALA A 142 -11.19 17.04 -11.22
C ALA A 142 -11.89 16.27 -10.10
N PRO A 143 -12.56 15.13 -10.40
CA PRO A 143 -13.17 14.28 -9.40
C PRO A 143 -12.16 13.81 -8.34
N ALA A 144 -12.61 13.59 -7.09
CA ALA A 144 -11.79 13.12 -5.99
C ALA A 144 -10.94 11.88 -6.35
N GLY A 145 -11.56 10.90 -7.02
CA GLY A 145 -10.86 9.69 -7.45
C GLY A 145 -9.72 9.95 -8.43
N VAL A 146 -9.83 10.95 -9.30
CA VAL A 146 -8.76 11.36 -10.23
C VAL A 146 -7.61 12.02 -9.47
N LEU A 147 -7.92 12.83 -8.45
CA LEU A 147 -6.91 13.42 -7.56
C LEU A 147 -6.13 12.34 -6.81
N GLU A 148 -6.84 11.36 -6.25
CA GLU A 148 -6.21 10.23 -5.55
C GLU A 148 -5.36 9.36 -6.50
N MET A 149 -5.85 9.11 -7.71
CA MET A 149 -5.08 8.40 -8.75
C MET A 149 -3.82 9.16 -9.14
N ALA A 150 -3.88 10.49 -9.20
CA ALA A 150 -2.74 11.34 -9.48
C ALA A 150 -1.65 11.23 -8.39
N LEU A 151 -2.06 11.17 -7.12
CA LEU A 151 -1.14 10.95 -5.99
C LEU A 151 -0.44 9.60 -6.10
N ASP A 152 -1.18 8.51 -6.39
CA ASP A 152 -0.59 7.20 -6.59
C ASP A 152 0.39 7.20 -7.77
N SER A 153 0.03 7.84 -8.87
CA SER A 153 0.91 7.98 -10.04
C SER A 153 2.23 8.68 -9.68
N ALA A 154 2.16 9.81 -8.97
CA ALA A 154 3.33 10.56 -8.53
C ALA A 154 4.18 9.74 -7.55
N TYR A 155 3.53 9.05 -6.59
CA TYR A 155 4.21 8.18 -5.64
C TYR A 155 4.98 7.05 -6.33
N PHE A 156 4.37 6.29 -7.27
CA PHE A 156 5.06 5.21 -7.95
C PHE A 156 6.19 5.69 -8.86
N ALA A 157 6.05 6.86 -9.47
CA ALA A 157 7.15 7.49 -10.22
C ALA A 157 8.34 7.82 -9.30
N TYR A 158 8.06 8.42 -8.16
CA TYR A 158 9.04 8.72 -7.12
C TYR A 158 9.70 7.44 -6.58
N TYR A 159 8.92 6.45 -6.18
CA TYR A 159 9.40 5.20 -5.60
C TYR A 159 10.36 4.46 -6.53
N ARG A 160 10.04 4.38 -7.83
CA ARG A 160 10.96 3.84 -8.84
C ARG A 160 12.25 4.66 -8.99
N LYS A 161 12.12 6.00 -8.94
CA LYS A 161 13.28 6.89 -9.01
C LYS A 161 14.24 6.63 -7.85
N GLU A 162 13.74 6.51 -6.62
CA GLU A 162 14.55 6.22 -5.46
C GLU A 162 15.17 4.81 -5.49
N ALA A 163 14.45 3.80 -5.98
CA ALA A 163 15.03 2.47 -6.20
C ALA A 163 16.21 2.52 -7.19
N ARG A 164 16.07 3.24 -8.31
CA ARG A 164 17.15 3.40 -9.29
C ARG A 164 18.32 4.19 -8.73
N ARG A 165 18.04 5.29 -8.00
CA ARG A 165 19.06 6.16 -7.39
C ARG A 165 19.87 5.43 -6.32
N SER A 166 19.23 4.53 -5.58
CA SER A 166 19.87 3.65 -4.60
C SER A 166 20.58 2.44 -5.21
N GLY A 167 20.70 2.36 -6.55
CA GLY A 167 21.32 1.22 -7.24
C GLY A 167 20.46 -0.06 -7.26
N LEU A 168 19.23 -0.02 -6.80
CA LEU A 168 18.32 -1.16 -6.61
C LEU A 168 17.46 -1.43 -7.86
N LYS A 169 18.08 -1.42 -9.06
CA LYS A 169 17.36 -1.64 -10.33
C LYS A 169 16.60 -2.97 -10.38
N CYS A 170 17.08 -4.00 -9.67
CA CYS A 170 16.44 -5.31 -9.54
C CYS A 170 15.05 -5.24 -8.90
N LEU A 171 14.78 -4.22 -8.08
CA LEU A 171 13.46 -4.04 -7.45
C LEU A 171 12.43 -3.35 -8.35
N VAL A 172 12.86 -2.67 -9.42
CA VAL A 172 11.96 -1.93 -10.30
C VAL A 172 10.84 -2.82 -10.87
N PRO A 173 11.09 -4.06 -11.34
CA PRO A 173 10.01 -4.93 -11.82
C PRO A 173 8.99 -5.30 -10.74
N LEU A 174 9.40 -5.37 -9.46
CA LEU A 174 8.49 -5.65 -8.34
C LEU A 174 7.63 -4.41 -8.00
N ILE A 175 8.24 -3.23 -7.99
CA ILE A 175 7.52 -1.95 -7.83
C ILE A 175 6.53 -1.74 -8.98
N ASP A 176 6.90 -2.09 -10.20
CA ASP A 176 6.02 -2.02 -11.38
C ASP A 176 4.78 -2.91 -11.22
N ARG A 177 4.93 -4.07 -10.57
CA ARG A 177 3.78 -4.93 -10.26
C ARG A 177 2.85 -4.30 -9.24
N GLU A 178 3.37 -3.68 -8.18
CA GLU A 178 2.56 -2.92 -7.22
C GLU A 178 1.81 -1.77 -7.92
N ALA A 179 2.51 -1.03 -8.79
CA ALA A 179 1.92 0.07 -9.54
C ALA A 179 0.77 -0.41 -10.46
N LEU A 180 0.96 -1.56 -11.15
CA LEU A 180 -0.09 -2.14 -11.99
C LEU A 180 -1.28 -2.68 -11.18
N ALA A 181 -1.05 -3.24 -9.98
CA ALA A 181 -2.14 -3.64 -9.09
C ALA A 181 -2.94 -2.41 -8.64
N ARG A 182 -2.28 -1.30 -8.35
CA ARG A 182 -2.94 -0.04 -8.03
C ARG A 182 -3.67 0.56 -9.25
N LEU A 183 -3.10 0.43 -10.45
CA LEU A 183 -3.77 0.84 -11.69
C LEU A 183 -5.03 -0.01 -11.95
N LEU A 184 -4.98 -1.32 -11.70
CA LEU A 184 -6.17 -2.18 -11.77
C LEU A 184 -7.28 -1.69 -10.81
N TYR A 185 -6.92 -1.36 -9.56
CA TYR A 185 -7.86 -0.76 -8.61
C TYR A 185 -8.53 0.50 -9.18
N TRP A 186 -7.75 1.43 -9.76
CA TRP A 186 -8.29 2.67 -10.33
C TRP A 186 -9.14 2.41 -11.57
N THR A 187 -8.74 1.47 -12.42
CA THR A 187 -9.52 1.09 -13.61
C THR A 187 -10.89 0.54 -13.22
N LEU A 188 -10.95 -0.34 -12.21
CA LEU A 188 -12.20 -0.90 -11.72
C LEU A 188 -13.07 0.13 -10.96
N ARG A 189 -12.44 1.10 -10.30
CA ARG A 189 -13.16 2.10 -9.49
C ARG A 189 -13.69 3.28 -10.29
N LEU A 190 -12.92 3.78 -11.25
CA LEU A 190 -13.26 4.97 -12.04
C LEU A 190 -13.82 4.64 -13.42
N GLY A 191 -13.66 3.40 -13.86
CA GLY A 191 -13.93 2.96 -15.22
C GLY A 191 -12.75 3.19 -16.17
N GLU A 192 -12.57 2.26 -17.10
CA GLU A 192 -11.45 2.25 -18.05
C GLU A 192 -11.35 3.54 -18.86
N LEU A 193 -12.48 4.07 -19.35
CA LEU A 193 -12.50 5.28 -20.19
C LEU A 193 -11.96 6.51 -19.45
N VAL A 194 -12.32 6.66 -18.17
CA VAL A 194 -11.82 7.76 -17.32
C VAL A 194 -10.33 7.64 -17.13
N VAL A 195 -9.85 6.46 -16.77
CA VAL A 195 -8.42 6.21 -16.51
C VAL A 195 -7.58 6.41 -17.77
N VAL A 196 -8.03 5.90 -18.92
CA VAL A 196 -7.33 6.08 -20.20
C VAL A 196 -7.38 7.53 -20.69
N GLY A 197 -8.43 8.29 -20.35
CA GLY A 197 -8.53 9.72 -20.62
C GLY A 197 -7.44 10.55 -19.92
N GLU A 198 -7.03 10.13 -18.74
CA GLU A 198 -6.01 10.81 -17.91
C GLU A 198 -4.57 10.34 -18.24
N ARG A 199 -4.20 10.36 -19.52
CA ARG A 199 -2.91 9.83 -20.04
C ARG A 199 -1.67 10.32 -19.30
N ARG A 200 -1.67 11.56 -18.82
CA ARG A 200 -0.53 12.13 -18.08
C ARG A 200 -0.28 11.42 -16.76
N LEU A 201 -1.35 11.01 -16.10
CA LEU A 201 -1.28 10.30 -14.81
C LEU A 201 -0.82 8.86 -14.98
N LEU A 202 -1.11 8.25 -16.14
CA LEU A 202 -0.72 6.87 -16.42
C LEU A 202 0.80 6.66 -16.43
N ARG A 203 1.58 7.71 -16.74
CA ARG A 203 3.06 7.62 -16.77
C ARG A 203 3.68 7.14 -15.45
N GLY A 204 3.06 7.46 -14.33
CA GLY A 204 3.52 6.99 -13.02
C GLY A 204 3.24 5.51 -12.77
N PHE A 205 2.29 4.92 -13.48
CA PHE A 205 2.00 3.49 -13.41
C PHE A 205 2.69 2.68 -14.50
N GLU A 206 3.20 3.33 -15.56
CA GLU A 206 3.85 2.64 -16.66
C GLU A 206 5.19 2.03 -16.24
N PRO A 207 5.33 0.69 -16.34
CA PRO A 207 6.61 0.04 -16.13
C PRO A 207 7.59 0.47 -17.22
N ALA A 208 8.82 0.77 -16.82
CA ALA A 208 9.90 1.07 -17.78
C ALA A 208 10.22 -0.11 -18.73
N SER A 209 9.87 -1.34 -18.32
CA SER A 209 10.09 -2.58 -19.05
C SER A 209 8.91 -3.03 -19.93
N LEU A 210 7.73 -2.48 -19.69
CA LEU A 210 6.55 -2.75 -20.50
C LEU A 210 6.24 -1.47 -21.27
N SER A 211 6.56 -1.44 -22.56
CA SER A 211 6.04 -0.43 -23.49
C SER A 211 4.52 -0.64 -23.66
N VAL A 212 3.82 -0.59 -22.56
CA VAL A 212 2.38 -0.70 -22.52
C VAL A 212 1.86 0.67 -22.95
N ARG A 213 1.61 0.81 -24.25
CA ARG A 213 0.69 1.87 -24.69
C ARG A 213 -0.64 1.58 -24.01
N LEU A 214 -0.88 2.26 -22.89
CA LEU A 214 -2.12 2.14 -22.13
C LEU A 214 -3.25 2.71 -23.00
N ARG A 215 -3.83 1.84 -23.84
CA ARG A 215 -4.99 2.11 -24.68
C ARG A 215 -6.08 1.11 -24.30
N PRO A 216 -7.33 1.40 -24.51
CA PRO A 216 -8.36 0.38 -24.46
C PRO A 216 -8.02 -0.80 -25.39
N PRO A 217 -8.19 -2.04 -24.95
CA PRO A 217 -8.73 -2.47 -23.66
C PRO A 217 -7.64 -2.61 -22.56
N LEU A 218 -7.50 -1.59 -21.71
CA LEU A 218 -6.54 -1.58 -20.60
C LEU A 218 -6.85 -2.72 -19.60
N LEU A 219 -8.13 -2.93 -19.31
CA LEU A 219 -8.57 -3.94 -18.37
C LEU A 219 -8.16 -5.36 -18.80
N ASP A 220 -8.24 -5.69 -20.10
CA ASP A 220 -7.80 -6.97 -20.66
C ASP A 220 -6.29 -7.18 -20.50
N ARG A 221 -5.51 -6.11 -20.58
CA ARG A 221 -4.06 -6.15 -20.40
C ARG A 221 -3.68 -6.38 -18.94
N LEU A 222 -4.36 -5.69 -18.02
CA LEU A 222 -4.18 -5.89 -16.60
C LEU A 222 -4.64 -7.29 -16.17
N ALA A 223 -5.76 -7.77 -16.72
CA ALA A 223 -6.24 -9.14 -16.52
C ALA A 223 -5.17 -10.16 -16.91
N ARG A 224 -4.64 -10.07 -18.13
CA ARG A 224 -3.57 -10.98 -18.61
C ARG A 224 -2.31 -10.89 -17.74
N PHE A 225 -1.91 -9.67 -17.34
CA PHE A 225 -0.72 -9.48 -16.51
C PHE A 225 -0.84 -10.19 -15.14
N PHE A 226 -2.01 -10.10 -14.50
CA PHE A 226 -2.30 -10.73 -13.23
C PHE A 226 -2.88 -12.16 -13.35
N ARG A 227 -3.02 -12.68 -14.58
CA ARG A 227 -3.65 -13.99 -14.87
C ARG A 227 -5.07 -14.06 -14.28
N LEU A 228 -5.84 -13.03 -14.53
CA LEU A 228 -7.26 -12.92 -14.18
C LEU A 228 -8.11 -13.10 -15.42
N ASP A 229 -9.34 -13.52 -15.25
CA ASP A 229 -10.33 -13.53 -16.31
C ASP A 229 -10.85 -12.10 -16.55
N ALA A 230 -10.67 -11.59 -17.76
CA ALA A 230 -11.07 -10.24 -18.14
C ALA A 230 -12.60 -10.06 -18.08
N GLU A 231 -13.37 -11.10 -18.42
CA GLU A 231 -14.84 -11.02 -18.37
C GLU A 231 -15.33 -11.02 -16.92
N GLN A 232 -14.69 -11.79 -16.06
CA GLN A 232 -14.96 -11.75 -14.62
C GLN A 232 -14.64 -10.37 -14.04
N LEU A 233 -13.51 -9.73 -14.44
CA LEU A 233 -13.19 -8.37 -14.02
C LEU A 233 -14.23 -7.35 -14.46
N ARG A 234 -14.73 -7.43 -15.70
CA ARG A 234 -15.83 -6.55 -16.20
C ARG A 234 -17.13 -6.78 -15.43
N ARG A 235 -17.42 -8.02 -15.02
CA ARG A 235 -18.55 -8.30 -14.11
C ARG A 235 -18.35 -7.65 -12.75
N MET A 236 -17.18 -7.81 -12.16
CA MET A 236 -16.83 -7.20 -10.86
C MET A 236 -16.88 -5.65 -10.92
N GLU A 237 -16.39 -5.03 -12.00
CA GLU A 237 -16.52 -3.59 -12.24
C GLU A 237 -17.98 -3.14 -12.19
N ARG A 238 -18.87 -3.84 -12.91
CA ARG A 238 -20.32 -3.53 -12.96
C ARG A 238 -21.02 -3.71 -11.62
N HIS A 239 -20.61 -4.67 -10.82
CA HIS A 239 -21.20 -4.99 -9.52
C HIS A 239 -20.50 -4.29 -8.34
N GLY A 240 -19.44 -3.50 -8.59
CA GLY A 240 -18.68 -2.82 -7.53
C GLY A 240 -17.83 -3.75 -6.66
N GLU A 241 -17.57 -4.99 -7.09
CA GLU A 241 -16.75 -5.99 -6.37
C GLU A 241 -15.24 -5.77 -6.55
N VAL A 242 -14.80 -4.52 -6.45
CA VAL A 242 -13.41 -4.12 -6.70
C VAL A 242 -12.42 -4.80 -5.76
N SER A 243 -12.80 -4.95 -4.49
CA SER A 243 -11.90 -5.45 -3.43
C SER A 243 -11.38 -6.86 -3.71
N ARG A 244 -12.20 -7.74 -4.27
CA ARG A 244 -11.81 -9.13 -4.57
C ARG A 244 -10.74 -9.20 -5.68
N ALA A 245 -10.93 -8.44 -6.76
CA ALA A 245 -9.97 -8.41 -7.86
C ALA A 245 -8.62 -7.81 -7.42
N VAL A 246 -8.67 -6.73 -6.63
CA VAL A 246 -7.48 -6.07 -6.10
C VAL A 246 -6.71 -7.01 -5.16
N ARG A 247 -7.42 -7.75 -4.29
CA ARG A 247 -6.79 -8.75 -3.42
C ARG A 247 -6.00 -9.78 -4.23
N VAL A 248 -6.58 -10.35 -5.29
CA VAL A 248 -5.85 -11.32 -6.13
C VAL A 248 -4.63 -10.68 -6.80
N ALA A 249 -4.71 -9.42 -7.23
CA ALA A 249 -3.54 -8.72 -7.77
C ALA A 249 -2.46 -8.51 -6.68
N GLU A 250 -2.84 -8.13 -5.46
CA GLU A 250 -1.93 -8.01 -4.30
C GLU A 250 -1.27 -9.36 -3.95
N GLU A 251 -2.01 -10.47 -3.98
CA GLU A 251 -1.47 -11.83 -3.83
C GLU A 251 -0.40 -12.14 -4.90
N ARG A 252 -0.64 -11.76 -6.16
CA ARG A 252 0.33 -11.96 -7.25
C ARG A 252 1.58 -11.08 -7.09
N VAL A 253 1.45 -9.89 -6.50
CA VAL A 253 2.59 -9.04 -6.14
C VAL A 253 3.43 -9.72 -5.05
N ALA A 254 2.81 -10.16 -3.96
CA ALA A 254 3.48 -10.85 -2.86
C ALA A 254 4.17 -12.14 -3.31
N ASP A 255 3.50 -12.95 -4.13
CA ASP A 255 4.05 -14.16 -4.75
C ASP A 255 5.27 -13.87 -5.64
N ALA A 256 5.25 -12.78 -6.40
CA ALA A 256 6.38 -12.39 -7.23
C ALA A 256 7.58 -12.00 -6.38
N ALA A 257 7.36 -11.22 -5.32
CA ALA A 257 8.41 -10.84 -4.38
C ALA A 257 9.00 -12.07 -3.67
N ARG A 258 8.13 -13.00 -3.21
CA ARG A 258 8.55 -14.27 -2.59
C ARG A 258 9.40 -15.11 -3.54
N ARG A 259 8.95 -15.32 -4.78
CA ARG A 259 9.73 -16.08 -5.79
C ARG A 259 11.08 -15.44 -6.09
N SER A 260 11.15 -14.12 -6.22
CA SER A 260 12.41 -13.41 -6.40
C SER A 260 13.34 -13.60 -5.20
N PHE A 261 12.82 -13.50 -3.97
CA PHE A 261 13.58 -13.75 -2.75
C PHE A 261 14.14 -15.18 -2.69
N LEU A 262 13.33 -16.19 -2.99
CA LEU A 262 13.76 -17.59 -2.96
C LEU A 262 14.79 -17.92 -4.02
N ARG A 263 14.68 -17.31 -5.21
CA ARG A 263 15.57 -17.55 -6.34
C ARG A 263 16.91 -16.86 -6.20
N GLU A 264 16.90 -15.59 -5.80
CA GLU A 264 18.09 -14.74 -5.92
C GLU A 264 18.82 -14.57 -4.59
N ARG A 265 18.14 -14.76 -3.45
CA ARG A 265 18.69 -14.57 -2.09
C ARG A 265 19.52 -13.29 -1.96
N TYR A 266 19.13 -12.23 -2.66
CA TYR A 266 19.83 -10.95 -2.70
C TYR A 266 19.28 -10.01 -1.63
N ALA A 267 20.17 -9.34 -0.88
CA ALA A 267 19.77 -8.54 0.28
C ALA A 267 18.68 -7.48 -0.02
N PRO A 268 18.75 -6.68 -1.09
CA PRO A 268 17.69 -5.73 -1.42
C PRO A 268 16.32 -6.38 -1.63
N ILE A 269 16.28 -7.56 -2.25
CA ILE A 269 15.03 -8.31 -2.45
C ILE A 269 14.51 -8.84 -1.11
N ALA A 270 15.40 -9.29 -0.21
CA ALA A 270 15.03 -9.71 1.14
C ALA A 270 14.42 -8.55 1.95
N VAL A 271 15.05 -7.37 1.90
CA VAL A 271 14.55 -6.14 2.54
C VAL A 271 13.18 -5.73 1.97
N TYR A 272 13.05 -5.68 0.63
CA TYR A 272 11.78 -5.36 -0.01
C TYR A 272 10.67 -6.35 0.38
N TYR A 273 10.97 -7.65 0.30
CA TYR A 273 9.98 -8.69 0.64
C TYR A 273 9.54 -8.60 2.10
N TYR A 274 10.48 -8.39 3.03
CA TYR A 274 10.15 -8.18 4.44
C TYR A 274 9.26 -6.94 4.65
N LEU A 275 9.60 -5.80 4.03
CA LEU A 275 8.78 -4.58 4.10
C LEU A 275 7.37 -4.82 3.56
N LEU A 276 7.25 -5.55 2.45
CA LEU A 276 5.96 -5.89 1.86
C LEU A 276 5.14 -6.79 2.80
N LEU A 277 5.76 -7.76 3.46
CA LEU A 277 5.09 -8.61 4.45
C LEU A 277 4.62 -7.79 5.67
N CYS A 278 5.46 -6.90 6.20
CA CYS A 278 5.07 -5.99 7.28
C CYS A 278 3.90 -5.09 6.90
N TYR A 279 3.90 -4.57 5.68
CA TYR A 279 2.81 -3.75 5.15
C TYR A 279 1.52 -4.57 5.01
N ASN A 280 1.62 -5.80 4.50
CA ASN A 280 0.48 -6.69 4.38
C ASN A 280 -0.09 -7.06 5.76
N GLU A 281 0.76 -7.31 6.76
CA GLU A 281 0.32 -7.53 8.14
C GLU A 281 -0.46 -6.34 8.68
N MET A 282 0.09 -5.13 8.55
CA MET A 282 -0.58 -3.90 8.94
C MET A 282 -1.97 -3.79 8.28
N ARG A 283 -2.04 -3.98 6.95
CA ARG A 283 -3.30 -3.89 6.20
C ARG A 283 -4.31 -4.97 6.58
N ASN A 284 -3.84 -6.18 6.88
CA ASN A 284 -4.69 -7.27 7.35
C ASN A 284 -5.31 -6.96 8.71
N LEU A 285 -4.49 -6.48 9.66
CA LEU A 285 -4.97 -6.09 10.98
C LEU A 285 -5.95 -4.91 10.91
N GLU A 286 -5.69 -3.91 10.06
CA GLU A 286 -6.67 -2.84 9.80
C GLU A 286 -8.00 -3.40 9.32
N ARG A 287 -7.98 -4.32 8.35
CA ARG A 287 -9.20 -4.94 7.80
C ARG A 287 -9.96 -5.73 8.87
N ILE A 288 -9.25 -6.43 9.74
CA ILE A 288 -9.84 -7.21 10.85
C ILE A 288 -10.47 -6.26 11.88
N LEU A 289 -9.72 -5.26 12.36
CA LEU A 289 -10.20 -4.32 13.36
C LEU A 289 -11.38 -3.49 12.84
N LEU A 290 -11.26 -2.93 11.64
CA LEU A 290 -12.37 -2.18 11.01
C LEU A 290 -13.57 -3.07 10.73
N GLY A 291 -13.36 -4.33 10.33
CA GLY A 291 -14.43 -5.30 10.17
C GLY A 291 -15.19 -5.58 11.46
N LYS A 292 -14.48 -5.72 12.59
CA LYS A 292 -15.07 -5.85 13.93
C LYS A 292 -15.85 -4.57 14.33
N MET A 293 -15.25 -3.38 14.14
CA MET A 293 -15.92 -2.11 14.43
C MET A 293 -17.22 -1.92 13.65
N LEU A 294 -17.27 -2.40 12.41
CA LEU A 294 -18.45 -2.33 11.55
C LEU A 294 -19.42 -3.50 11.73
N GLY A 295 -19.15 -4.42 12.65
CA GLY A 295 -19.98 -5.61 12.87
C GLY A 295 -20.08 -6.55 11.67
N LEU A 296 -19.05 -6.60 10.82
CA LEU A 296 -19.03 -7.48 9.64
C LEU A 296 -18.91 -8.95 10.04
N ARG A 297 -19.59 -9.83 9.31
CA ARG A 297 -19.46 -11.27 9.50
C ARG A 297 -18.03 -11.75 9.27
N PRO A 298 -17.51 -12.73 10.05
CA PRO A 298 -16.15 -13.25 9.93
C PRO A 298 -15.75 -13.68 8.52
N GLU A 299 -16.70 -14.23 7.74
CA GLU A 299 -16.45 -14.69 6.38
C GLU A 299 -16.12 -13.51 5.44
N LEU A 300 -16.77 -12.35 5.61
CA LEU A 300 -16.49 -11.15 4.84
C LEU A 300 -15.11 -10.59 5.20
N VAL A 301 -14.78 -10.57 6.50
CA VAL A 301 -13.46 -10.12 6.98
C VAL A 301 -12.37 -11.04 6.44
N ARG A 302 -12.54 -12.38 6.56
CA ARG A 302 -11.63 -13.38 6.00
C ARG A 302 -11.44 -13.19 4.50
N GLY A 303 -12.53 -12.90 3.76
CA GLY A 303 -12.48 -12.61 2.33
C GLY A 303 -11.65 -11.37 1.97
N ALA A 304 -11.43 -10.45 2.90
CA ALA A 304 -10.64 -9.24 2.69
C ALA A 304 -9.15 -9.40 3.09
N VAL A 305 -8.83 -10.35 3.98
CA VAL A 305 -7.46 -10.56 4.50
C VAL A 305 -6.59 -11.27 3.46
N LEU A 306 -5.36 -10.81 3.32
CA LEU A 306 -4.37 -11.35 2.39
C LEU A 306 -3.50 -12.40 3.13
N MET A 307 -3.77 -13.67 2.90
CA MET A 307 -3.00 -14.78 3.49
C MET A 307 -1.76 -15.06 2.64
N VAL A 308 -0.66 -14.39 2.94
CA VAL A 308 0.64 -14.64 2.26
C VAL A 308 1.45 -15.62 3.11
N PRO A 309 1.98 -16.72 2.54
CA PRO A 309 2.90 -17.60 3.26
C PRO A 309 4.18 -16.84 3.66
N LEU A 310 4.60 -16.98 4.90
CA LEU A 310 5.83 -16.41 5.45
C LEU A 310 7.08 -17.05 4.86
#